data_915edbabe712d5db2674bd707bbf9435
#
_entry.id   915edbabe712d5db2674bd707bbf9435
#
_cell.length_a   1.000
_cell.length_b   1.000
_cell.length_c   1.000
_cell.angle_alpha   90.00
_cell.angle_beta   90.00
_cell.angle_gamma   90.00
#
_symmetry.space_group_name_H-M   'P 1'
#
loop_
_entity.id
_entity.type
_entity.pdbx_description
1 polymer ?
#
loop_
_entity_poly.entity_id
_entity_poly.type
_entity_poly.pdbx_seq_one_letter_code
_entity_poly.pdbx_strand_id
1 'polypeptide(L)'
;PAQPAPVVRQPLPERSQEDATALERQVPAAEQQQLQAAQDTFLALWKPANSSDPSGVVVIVPGAGESADWPRVVGPLRNKLPDANWASLSLSLPDLRSEASQPRAAEPEKIPTEPAPNSSSKEASTTAKPIEQAASVGTENPDTELQPEQTLEALTNADAERIFARIDAAIAFAQQQHMRSIVLLGHGTGAYWATRYLNEKQPKQVQKLILVAAQSPAQVEPDINVLAPALSVELLDVFYKDKPLMRKAALQRLHASKRMDRSNFNQVGLDTIAGNREAEQEQLLRRIRGWLSPQPV
;
A
#
# COMPACT_ATOMS: atom_id res chain seq x y z
N PRO A 1 -41.02 -16.98 -30.32
CA PRO A 1 -40.36 -17.20 -29.10
C PRO A 1 -39.38 -16.04 -28.84
N ALA A 2 -39.64 -15.27 -27.77
CA ALA A 2 -38.79 -14.13 -27.39
C ALA A 2 -37.46 -14.65 -26.81
N GLN A 3 -36.34 -14.15 -27.33
CA GLN A 3 -35.02 -14.40 -26.73
C GLN A 3 -34.95 -13.74 -25.33
N PRO A 4 -34.47 -14.45 -24.32
CA PRO A 4 -34.27 -13.83 -23.00
C PRO A 4 -33.21 -12.71 -23.13
N ALA A 5 -33.51 -11.56 -22.51
CA ALA A 5 -32.62 -10.42 -22.46
C ALA A 5 -31.26 -10.83 -21.81
N PRO A 6 -30.12 -10.30 -22.29
CA PRO A 6 -28.83 -10.60 -21.72
C PRO A 6 -28.79 -10.15 -20.25
N VAL A 7 -28.48 -11.07 -19.36
CA VAL A 7 -28.27 -10.78 -17.94
C VAL A 7 -27.00 -9.96 -17.84
N VAL A 8 -27.13 -8.66 -17.62
CA VAL A 8 -26.00 -7.79 -17.30
C VAL A 8 -25.46 -8.21 -15.95
N ARG A 9 -24.35 -8.93 -15.93
CA ARG A 9 -23.63 -9.27 -14.69
C ARG A 9 -23.07 -7.98 -14.11
N GLN A 10 -23.49 -7.63 -12.90
CA GLN A 10 -22.87 -6.52 -12.18
C GLN A 10 -21.40 -6.86 -11.96
N PRO A 11 -20.47 -5.88 -12.16
CA PRO A 11 -19.06 -6.10 -11.82
C PRO A 11 -18.95 -6.46 -10.35
N LEU A 12 -18.05 -7.40 -10.04
CA LEU A 12 -17.75 -7.76 -8.66
C LEU A 12 -17.19 -6.54 -7.94
N PRO A 13 -17.56 -6.30 -6.66
CA PRO A 13 -16.98 -5.21 -5.88
C PRO A 13 -15.47 -5.40 -5.72
N GLU A 14 -14.73 -4.30 -5.61
CA GLU A 14 -13.30 -4.35 -5.28
C GLU A 14 -13.14 -5.00 -3.90
N ARG A 15 -12.06 -5.76 -3.69
CA ARG A 15 -11.73 -6.39 -2.40
C ARG A 15 -11.68 -5.36 -1.27
N SER A 16 -11.12 -4.18 -1.55
CA SER A 16 -11.06 -3.07 -0.60
C SER A 16 -12.43 -2.58 -0.15
N GLN A 17 -13.47 -2.67 -1.01
CA GLN A 17 -14.85 -2.36 -0.66
C GLN A 17 -15.47 -3.43 0.24
N GLU A 18 -15.18 -4.70 -0.02
CA GLU A 18 -15.62 -5.81 0.84
C GLU A 18 -14.99 -5.72 2.23
N ASP A 19 -13.69 -5.43 2.30
CA ASP A 19 -12.97 -5.21 3.55
C ASP A 19 -13.52 -4.02 4.33
N ALA A 20 -13.84 -2.91 3.66
CA ALA A 20 -14.46 -1.74 4.28
C ALA A 20 -15.85 -2.07 4.84
N THR A 21 -16.68 -2.80 4.09
CA THR A 21 -17.99 -3.26 4.54
C THR A 21 -17.90 -4.21 5.74
N ALA A 22 -16.88 -5.06 5.78
CA ALA A 22 -16.63 -5.93 6.93
C ALA A 22 -16.23 -5.13 8.18
N LEU A 23 -15.40 -4.10 8.01
CA LEU A 23 -15.00 -3.19 9.09
C LEU A 23 -16.19 -2.39 9.66
N GLU A 24 -17.11 -1.92 8.81
CA GLU A 24 -18.32 -1.20 9.25
C GLU A 24 -19.18 -2.02 10.22
N ARG A 25 -19.11 -3.34 10.13
CA ARG A 25 -19.84 -4.25 11.05
C ARG A 25 -19.09 -4.48 12.36
N GLN A 26 -17.79 -4.27 12.39
CA GLN A 26 -16.91 -4.61 13.53
C GLN A 26 -16.51 -3.40 14.36
N VAL A 27 -16.34 -2.24 13.71
CA VAL A 27 -15.89 -1.00 14.36
C VAL A 27 -17.10 -0.18 14.80
N PRO A 28 -17.06 0.48 16.00
CA PRO A 28 -18.15 1.34 16.44
C PRO A 28 -18.51 2.41 15.40
N ALA A 29 -19.80 2.64 15.18
CA ALA A 29 -20.28 3.62 14.20
C ALA A 29 -19.75 5.03 14.45
N ALA A 30 -19.48 5.41 15.71
CA ALA A 30 -18.91 6.70 16.07
C ALA A 30 -17.47 6.92 15.56
N GLU A 31 -16.76 5.84 15.25
CA GLU A 31 -15.39 5.90 14.68
C GLU A 31 -15.40 5.87 13.14
N GLN A 32 -16.53 5.58 12.52
CA GLN A 32 -16.64 5.46 11.06
C GLN A 32 -16.91 6.83 10.43
N GLN A 33 -16.13 7.15 9.40
CA GLN A 33 -16.31 8.35 8.59
C GLN A 33 -16.36 7.97 7.12
N GLN A 34 -17.44 8.37 6.44
CA GLN A 34 -17.55 8.25 5.00
C GLN A 34 -17.00 9.53 4.38
N LEU A 35 -15.83 9.46 3.77
CA LEU A 35 -15.16 10.61 3.16
C LEU A 35 -15.30 10.56 1.65
N GLN A 36 -15.46 11.75 1.04
CA GLN A 36 -15.56 11.90 -0.41
C GLN A 36 -14.18 12.16 -1.01
N ALA A 37 -13.74 11.28 -1.90
CA ALA A 37 -12.50 11.41 -2.66
C ALA A 37 -12.84 11.50 -4.15
N ALA A 38 -12.81 12.68 -4.71
CA ALA A 38 -13.26 12.94 -6.08
C ALA A 38 -14.69 12.41 -6.32
N GLN A 39 -14.85 11.34 -7.09
CA GLN A 39 -16.15 10.72 -7.35
C GLN A 39 -16.46 9.51 -6.47
N ASP A 40 -15.47 9.05 -5.69
CA ASP A 40 -15.59 7.86 -4.84
C ASP A 40 -15.82 8.26 -3.37
N THR A 41 -16.69 7.51 -2.69
CA THR A 41 -16.81 7.57 -1.24
C THR A 41 -16.06 6.40 -0.63
N PHE A 42 -15.32 6.63 0.45
CA PHE A 42 -14.55 5.59 1.11
C PHE A 42 -14.64 5.67 2.63
N LEU A 43 -14.47 4.54 3.28
CA LEU A 43 -14.43 4.45 4.74
C LEU A 43 -13.07 4.93 5.26
N ALA A 44 -13.10 5.83 6.22
CA ALA A 44 -11.98 6.16 7.10
C ALA A 44 -12.39 5.92 8.56
N LEU A 45 -11.44 5.57 9.40
CA LEU A 45 -11.69 5.34 10.82
C LEU A 45 -11.07 6.48 11.63
N TRP A 46 -11.93 7.23 12.29
CA TRP A 46 -11.58 8.39 13.11
C TRP A 46 -11.60 8.06 14.59
N LYS A 47 -10.58 8.48 15.31
CA LYS A 47 -10.55 8.42 16.76
C LYS A 47 -9.98 9.71 17.30
N PRO A 48 -10.79 10.51 18.02
CA PRO A 48 -10.30 11.75 18.61
C PRO A 48 -9.27 11.47 19.70
N ALA A 49 -8.39 12.42 19.96
CA ALA A 49 -7.46 12.34 21.09
C ALA A 49 -8.21 12.33 22.42
N ASN A 50 -7.69 11.60 23.40
CA ASN A 50 -8.23 11.56 24.76
C ASN A 50 -7.79 12.78 25.57
N SER A 51 -7.95 13.97 24.98
CA SER A 51 -7.55 15.26 25.54
C SER A 51 -8.42 16.38 25.00
N SER A 52 -8.64 17.39 25.81
CA SER A 52 -9.34 18.61 25.41
C SER A 52 -8.49 19.53 24.51
N ASP A 53 -7.19 19.35 24.50
CA ASP A 53 -6.24 20.12 23.68
C ASP A 53 -5.31 19.17 22.89
N PRO A 54 -5.81 18.57 21.79
CA PRO A 54 -5.03 17.63 20.99
C PRO A 54 -3.85 18.32 20.29
N SER A 55 -2.71 17.63 20.25
CA SER A 55 -1.51 18.09 19.52
C SER A 55 -1.72 18.14 18.01
N GLY A 56 -2.59 17.28 17.49
CA GLY A 56 -2.90 17.18 16.07
C GLY A 56 -3.51 15.84 15.73
N VAL A 57 -3.39 15.46 14.45
CA VAL A 57 -3.87 14.19 13.92
C VAL A 57 -2.77 13.45 13.16
N VAL A 58 -2.73 12.15 13.31
CA VAL A 58 -1.95 11.24 12.48
C VAL A 58 -2.87 10.57 11.47
N VAL A 59 -2.70 10.89 10.20
CA VAL A 59 -3.39 10.25 9.09
C VAL A 59 -2.59 9.01 8.68
N ILE A 60 -3.18 7.84 8.82
CA ILE A 60 -2.52 6.55 8.58
C ILE A 60 -2.90 6.03 7.21
N VAL A 61 -1.89 5.82 6.37
CA VAL A 61 -1.99 5.25 5.02
C VAL A 61 -1.51 3.80 5.08
N PRO A 62 -2.43 2.81 5.02
CA PRO A 62 -2.08 1.39 5.08
C PRO A 62 -1.29 0.92 3.86
N GLY A 63 -0.69 -0.25 3.97
CA GLY A 63 -0.04 -0.93 2.84
C GLY A 63 -1.04 -1.60 1.89
N ALA A 64 -0.54 -2.08 0.77
CA ALA A 64 -1.34 -2.85 -0.18
C ALA A 64 -1.95 -4.08 0.50
N GLY A 65 -3.25 -4.27 0.31
CA GLY A 65 -4.01 -5.36 0.91
C GLY A 65 -4.24 -5.25 2.41
N GLU A 66 -3.89 -4.13 3.04
CA GLU A 66 -4.19 -3.84 4.43
C GLU A 66 -5.49 -3.04 4.56
N SER A 67 -6.26 -3.33 5.60
CA SER A 67 -7.46 -2.57 5.95
C SER A 67 -7.13 -1.34 6.81
N ALA A 68 -8.10 -0.43 6.95
CA ALA A 68 -7.99 0.73 7.85
C ALA A 68 -7.84 0.38 9.34
N ASP A 69 -8.05 -0.88 9.72
CA ASP A 69 -7.82 -1.42 11.07
C ASP A 69 -6.87 -2.63 11.06
N TRP A 70 -5.91 -2.64 10.15
CA TRP A 70 -4.98 -3.76 10.00
C TRP A 70 -4.30 -4.13 11.33
N PRO A 71 -4.39 -5.40 11.78
CA PRO A 71 -4.14 -5.77 13.18
C PRO A 71 -2.68 -5.72 13.62
N ARG A 72 -1.73 -5.57 12.70
CA ARG A 72 -0.31 -5.58 13.07
C ARG A 72 0.25 -4.21 13.42
N VAL A 73 -0.08 -3.18 12.65
CA VAL A 73 0.46 -1.83 12.81
C VAL A 73 -0.64 -0.78 12.85
N VAL A 74 -1.51 -0.74 11.84
CA VAL A 74 -2.52 0.31 11.68
C VAL A 74 -3.51 0.35 12.85
N GLY A 75 -4.14 -0.77 13.15
CA GLY A 75 -5.12 -0.89 14.24
C GLY A 75 -4.54 -0.55 15.62
N PRO A 76 -3.40 -1.13 16.02
CA PRO A 76 -2.75 -0.77 17.29
C PRO A 76 -2.37 0.70 17.39
N LEU A 77 -1.82 1.30 16.34
CA LEU A 77 -1.48 2.73 16.34
C LEU A 77 -2.73 3.59 16.40
N ARG A 78 -3.75 3.31 15.56
CA ARG A 78 -5.02 4.01 15.55
C ARG A 78 -5.66 4.04 16.93
N ASN A 79 -5.61 2.93 17.64
CA ASN A 79 -6.25 2.80 18.96
C ASN A 79 -5.45 3.42 20.10
N LYS A 80 -4.12 3.54 19.97
CA LYS A 80 -3.24 4.01 21.06
C LYS A 80 -2.74 5.45 20.91
N LEU A 81 -2.75 6.02 19.71
CA LEU A 81 -2.39 7.42 19.48
C LEU A 81 -3.26 8.41 20.26
N PRO A 82 -4.59 8.17 20.45
CA PRO A 82 -5.42 9.00 21.28
C PRO A 82 -4.90 9.21 22.72
N ASP A 83 -4.32 8.18 23.32
CA ASP A 83 -3.72 8.25 24.66
C ASP A 83 -2.40 9.05 24.69
N ALA A 84 -1.81 9.26 23.52
CA ALA A 84 -0.61 10.07 23.32
C ALA A 84 -0.91 11.51 22.91
N ASN A 85 -2.14 11.97 23.09
CA ASN A 85 -2.62 13.31 22.73
C ASN A 85 -2.69 13.59 21.21
N TRP A 86 -2.75 12.54 20.38
CA TRP A 86 -2.90 12.64 18.94
C TRP A 86 -4.18 11.96 18.48
N ALA A 87 -5.02 12.68 17.75
CA ALA A 87 -6.10 12.02 17.04
C ALA A 87 -5.54 11.10 15.96
N SER A 88 -6.29 10.08 15.57
CA SER A 88 -5.92 9.17 14.48
C SER A 88 -7.01 9.10 13.42
N LEU A 89 -6.61 9.07 12.16
CA LEU A 89 -7.48 8.90 11.03
C LEU A 89 -6.85 7.88 10.07
N SER A 90 -7.33 6.63 10.08
CA SER A 90 -6.83 5.61 9.18
C SER A 90 -7.72 5.44 7.95
N LEU A 91 -7.10 5.26 6.78
CA LEU A 91 -7.77 5.27 5.49
C LEU A 91 -7.98 3.84 4.97
N SER A 92 -9.10 3.62 4.29
CA SER A 92 -9.23 2.49 3.37
C SER A 92 -8.65 2.90 2.01
N LEU A 93 -7.70 2.14 1.48
CA LEU A 93 -7.13 2.39 0.16
C LEU A 93 -7.89 1.60 -0.92
N PRO A 94 -7.94 2.09 -2.17
CA PRO A 94 -8.49 1.33 -3.27
C PRO A 94 -7.56 0.17 -3.66
N ASP A 95 -8.10 -0.86 -4.30
CA ASP A 95 -7.26 -1.90 -4.90
C ASP A 95 -6.39 -1.30 -6.02
N LEU A 96 -5.13 -1.72 -6.08
CA LEU A 96 -4.18 -1.20 -7.05
C LEU A 96 -4.38 -1.87 -8.41
N ARG A 97 -4.61 -1.08 -9.44
CA ARG A 97 -4.74 -1.54 -10.83
C ARG A 97 -3.40 -2.02 -11.38
N SER A 98 -2.31 -1.39 -10.96
CA SER A 98 -0.94 -1.79 -11.31
C SER A 98 -0.58 -3.19 -10.81
N GLU A 99 -1.13 -3.64 -9.68
CA GLU A 99 -0.92 -5.00 -9.16
C GLU A 99 -1.79 -6.03 -9.86
N ALA A 100 -3.01 -5.68 -10.28
CA ALA A 100 -3.92 -6.58 -10.98
C ALA A 100 -3.40 -7.01 -12.37
N SER A 101 -2.51 -6.22 -12.97
CA SER A 101 -1.93 -6.48 -14.29
C SER A 101 -0.74 -7.45 -14.27
N GLN A 102 -0.26 -7.87 -13.12
CA GLN A 102 0.81 -8.85 -13.04
C GLN A 102 0.23 -10.25 -13.32
N PRO A 103 0.71 -10.97 -14.35
CA PRO A 103 0.31 -12.36 -14.56
C PRO A 103 0.69 -13.14 -13.30
N ARG A 104 -0.29 -13.77 -12.70
CA ARG A 104 -0.05 -14.71 -11.60
C ARG A 104 0.92 -15.77 -12.13
N ALA A 105 2.13 -15.82 -11.58
CA ALA A 105 3.05 -16.90 -11.90
C ALA A 105 2.30 -18.22 -11.64
N ALA A 106 2.03 -18.96 -12.71
CA ALA A 106 1.41 -20.26 -12.59
C ALA A 106 2.35 -21.12 -11.74
N GLU A 107 1.90 -21.53 -10.55
CA GLU A 107 2.59 -22.60 -9.83
C GLU A 107 2.67 -23.79 -10.80
N PRO A 108 3.85 -24.41 -10.96
CA PRO A 108 3.96 -25.59 -11.78
C PRO A 108 3.04 -26.66 -11.19
N GLU A 109 2.01 -27.03 -11.93
CA GLU A 109 1.19 -28.19 -11.61
C GLU A 109 2.11 -29.38 -11.43
N LYS A 110 2.16 -29.93 -10.22
CA LYS A 110 2.77 -31.23 -9.95
C LYS A 110 1.95 -32.27 -10.68
N ILE A 111 2.43 -32.67 -11.85
CA ILE A 111 1.91 -33.83 -12.57
C ILE A 111 2.14 -35.04 -11.64
N PRO A 112 1.09 -35.81 -11.28
CA PRO A 112 1.28 -37.06 -10.55
C PRO A 112 1.99 -38.03 -11.47
N THR A 113 3.19 -38.46 -11.10
CA THR A 113 3.92 -39.51 -11.79
C THR A 113 3.28 -40.85 -11.44
N GLU A 114 2.49 -41.39 -12.33
CA GLU A 114 2.14 -42.82 -12.29
C GLU A 114 3.37 -43.68 -12.72
N PRO A 115 3.62 -44.81 -12.08
CA PRO A 115 4.76 -45.66 -12.41
C PRO A 115 4.47 -46.51 -13.68
N ALA A 116 5.32 -46.36 -14.67
CA ALA A 116 5.29 -47.17 -15.87
C ALA A 116 5.93 -48.58 -15.65
N PRO A 117 5.39 -49.64 -16.23
CA PRO A 117 6.05 -50.94 -16.23
C PRO A 117 7.12 -51.07 -17.33
N ASN A 118 8.21 -51.73 -16.95
CA ASN A 118 9.32 -52.12 -17.80
C ASN A 118 8.92 -52.93 -19.05
N SER A 119 9.48 -52.60 -20.19
CA SER A 119 10.05 -53.61 -21.08
C SER A 119 10.99 -53.01 -22.12
N SER A 120 12.08 -53.75 -22.32
CA SER A 120 13.25 -53.53 -23.17
C SER A 120 12.96 -53.60 -24.67
N SER A 121 13.62 -52.83 -25.48
CA SER A 121 14.67 -53.25 -26.42
C SER A 121 14.87 -52.34 -27.63
N LYS A 122 16.15 -52.05 -27.88
CA LYS A 122 16.94 -51.94 -29.12
C LYS A 122 16.54 -51.00 -30.27
N GLU A 123 17.50 -50.11 -30.50
CA GLU A 123 18.19 -49.72 -31.75
C GLU A 123 17.36 -49.30 -32.99
N ALA A 124 17.58 -48.08 -33.45
CA ALA A 124 18.41 -47.77 -34.62
C ALA A 124 18.21 -46.33 -35.09
N SER A 125 19.33 -45.75 -35.50
CA SER A 125 19.52 -44.47 -36.17
C SER A 125 18.62 -44.26 -37.40
N THR A 126 18.23 -43.01 -37.71
CA THR A 126 18.68 -42.30 -38.91
C THR A 126 17.98 -40.94 -39.08
N THR A 127 18.80 -39.96 -39.36
CA THR A 127 18.64 -38.68 -40.07
C THR A 127 17.38 -38.46 -40.88
N ALA A 128 16.79 -37.29 -40.81
CA ALA A 128 16.59 -36.37 -41.91
C ALA A 128 15.80 -35.10 -41.56
N LYS A 129 16.17 -34.07 -42.24
CA LYS A 129 15.79 -32.65 -42.16
C LYS A 129 14.38 -32.35 -42.76
N PRO A 130 14.01 -31.07 -42.85
CA PRO A 130 12.71 -30.53 -42.54
C PRO A 130 11.81 -30.32 -43.77
N ILE A 131 10.54 -30.18 -43.55
CA ILE A 131 9.65 -29.62 -44.57
C ILE A 131 8.80 -28.53 -43.98
N GLU A 132 8.94 -27.36 -44.60
CA GLU A 132 8.06 -26.19 -44.49
C GLU A 132 6.69 -26.47 -45.13
N GLN A 133 5.79 -25.56 -44.73
CA GLN A 133 4.55 -25.15 -45.40
C GLN A 133 3.28 -25.98 -45.17
N ALA A 134 2.32 -25.31 -44.54
CA ALA A 134 1.22 -24.74 -45.32
C ALA A 134 0.28 -23.93 -44.48
N ALA A 135 -0.01 -22.78 -45.01
CA ALA A 135 -1.05 -21.86 -44.58
C ALA A 135 -2.45 -22.46 -44.75
N SER A 136 -3.36 -22.07 -43.88
CA SER A 136 -4.77 -21.83 -44.23
C SER A 136 -5.41 -21.03 -43.11
N VAL A 137 -5.70 -19.81 -43.44
CA VAL A 137 -7.02 -19.24 -43.76
C VAL A 137 -7.96 -19.26 -42.57
N GLY A 138 -8.05 -18.15 -41.89
CA GLY A 138 -9.12 -17.16 -41.94
C GLY A 138 -10.40 -17.56 -41.23
N THR A 139 -10.61 -17.04 -40.08
CA THR A 139 -11.91 -16.48 -39.76
C THR A 139 -11.64 -15.27 -38.86
N GLU A 140 -11.60 -14.10 -39.47
CA GLU A 140 -11.67 -12.82 -38.82
C GLU A 140 -13.02 -12.73 -38.13
N ASN A 141 -13.04 -12.65 -36.80
CA ASN A 141 -14.08 -12.01 -36.07
C ASN A 141 -13.66 -10.54 -35.89
N PRO A 142 -14.30 -9.62 -36.62
CA PRO A 142 -14.12 -8.20 -36.35
C PRO A 142 -15.10 -7.85 -35.23
N ASP A 143 -14.62 -7.66 -34.02
CA ASP A 143 -15.18 -6.84 -32.93
C ASP A 143 -14.63 -7.30 -31.57
N THR A 144 -13.31 -7.38 -31.48
CA THR A 144 -12.64 -7.18 -30.20
C THR A 144 -11.87 -5.87 -30.34
N GLU A 145 -12.48 -4.76 -29.94
CA GLU A 145 -11.73 -3.55 -29.69
C GLU A 145 -10.62 -3.94 -28.69
N LEU A 146 -9.39 -4.07 -29.21
CA LEU A 146 -8.19 -4.18 -28.40
C LEU A 146 -8.12 -2.88 -27.60
N GLN A 147 -8.54 -2.93 -26.35
CA GLN A 147 -8.26 -1.85 -25.42
C GLN A 147 -6.74 -1.66 -25.43
N PRO A 148 -6.23 -0.43 -25.61
CA PRO A 148 -4.81 -0.20 -25.61
C PRO A 148 -4.23 -0.76 -24.31
N GLU A 149 -3.21 -1.63 -24.43
CA GLU A 149 -2.49 -2.16 -23.27
C GLU A 149 -2.01 -0.98 -22.44
N GLN A 150 -2.62 -0.77 -21.27
CA GLN A 150 -2.20 0.29 -20.37
C GLN A 150 -0.83 -0.08 -19.83
N THR A 151 0.12 0.82 -19.99
CA THR A 151 1.47 0.62 -19.44
C THR A 151 1.41 0.58 -17.92
N LEU A 152 2.36 -0.12 -17.29
CA LEU A 152 2.47 -0.16 -15.82
C LEU A 152 2.56 1.26 -15.23
N GLU A 153 3.25 2.16 -15.90
CA GLU A 153 3.36 3.56 -15.51
C GLU A 153 1.99 4.26 -15.51
N ALA A 154 1.19 4.08 -16.55
CA ALA A 154 -0.15 4.67 -16.63
C ALA A 154 -1.07 4.13 -15.52
N LEU A 155 -1.00 2.81 -15.23
CA LEU A 155 -1.75 2.19 -14.14
C LEU A 155 -1.30 2.70 -12.77
N THR A 156 0.00 2.83 -12.55
CA THR A 156 0.57 3.37 -11.32
C THR A 156 0.17 4.83 -11.10
N ASN A 157 0.12 5.64 -12.16
CA ASN A 157 -0.32 7.02 -12.08
C ASN A 157 -1.82 7.11 -11.77
N ALA A 158 -2.65 6.25 -12.37
CA ALA A 158 -4.06 6.17 -12.05
C ALA A 158 -4.31 5.74 -10.58
N ASP A 159 -3.52 4.81 -10.06
CA ASP A 159 -3.54 4.43 -8.64
C ASP A 159 -3.14 5.60 -7.74
N ALA A 160 -2.10 6.35 -8.14
CA ALA A 160 -1.67 7.55 -7.41
C ALA A 160 -2.78 8.59 -7.32
N GLU A 161 -3.48 8.89 -8.41
CA GLU A 161 -4.60 9.84 -8.41
C GLU A 161 -5.71 9.42 -7.44
N ARG A 162 -6.09 8.15 -7.43
CA ARG A 162 -7.12 7.63 -6.52
C ARG A 162 -6.70 7.72 -5.06
N ILE A 163 -5.46 7.35 -4.75
CA ILE A 163 -4.92 7.39 -3.38
C ILE A 163 -4.73 8.83 -2.93
N PHE A 164 -4.21 9.69 -3.77
CA PHE A 164 -4.01 11.11 -3.46
C PHE A 164 -5.33 11.82 -3.16
N ALA A 165 -6.39 11.53 -3.91
CA ALA A 165 -7.72 12.05 -3.63
C ALA A 165 -8.23 11.64 -2.23
N ARG A 166 -7.90 10.42 -1.78
CA ARG A 166 -8.25 9.97 -0.42
C ARG A 166 -7.41 10.66 0.66
N ILE A 167 -6.13 10.90 0.42
CA ILE A 167 -5.27 11.66 1.33
C ILE A 167 -5.74 13.14 1.40
N ASP A 168 -6.10 13.75 0.27
CA ASP A 168 -6.65 15.10 0.23
C ASP A 168 -7.95 15.21 1.06
N ALA A 169 -8.85 14.23 0.90
CA ALA A 169 -10.09 14.16 1.68
C ALA A 169 -9.82 14.01 3.18
N ALA A 170 -8.82 13.21 3.56
CA ALA A 170 -8.41 13.06 4.96
C ALA A 170 -7.83 14.35 5.55
N ILE A 171 -7.01 15.07 4.79
CA ILE A 171 -6.45 16.36 5.22
C ILE A 171 -7.59 17.39 5.37
N ALA A 172 -8.53 17.44 4.42
CA ALA A 172 -9.70 18.33 4.50
C ALA A 172 -10.56 18.01 5.74
N PHE A 173 -10.80 16.74 6.03
CA PHE A 173 -11.51 16.31 7.23
C PHE A 173 -10.76 16.75 8.50
N ALA A 174 -9.44 16.54 8.57
CA ALA A 174 -8.61 16.96 9.71
C ALA A 174 -8.69 18.47 9.95
N GLN A 175 -8.71 19.28 8.89
CA GLN A 175 -8.89 20.73 8.97
C GLN A 175 -10.28 21.10 9.49
N GLN A 176 -11.34 20.41 9.06
CA GLN A 176 -12.70 20.60 9.60
C GLN A 176 -12.80 20.26 11.08
N GLN A 177 -11.98 19.31 11.55
CA GLN A 177 -11.85 19.00 12.99
C GLN A 177 -10.93 19.98 13.73
N HIS A 178 -10.49 21.08 13.10
CA HIS A 178 -9.62 22.11 13.67
C HIS A 178 -8.29 21.58 14.20
N MET A 179 -7.74 20.53 13.59
CA MET A 179 -6.45 19.96 13.97
C MET A 179 -5.30 20.91 13.65
N ARG A 180 -4.47 21.24 14.65
CA ARG A 180 -3.36 22.19 14.53
C ARG A 180 -2.20 21.64 13.70
N SER A 181 -1.94 20.34 13.82
CA SER A 181 -0.87 19.67 13.13
C SER A 181 -1.41 18.41 12.46
N ILE A 182 -1.01 18.21 11.20
CA ILE A 182 -1.35 17.02 10.42
C ILE A 182 -0.06 16.29 10.09
N VAL A 183 0.02 15.04 10.51
CA VAL A 183 1.14 14.12 10.26
C VAL A 183 0.64 13.01 9.36
N LEU A 184 1.38 12.70 8.28
CA LEU A 184 1.14 11.48 7.52
C LEU A 184 1.98 10.34 8.09
N LEU A 185 1.40 9.16 8.18
CA LEU A 185 2.07 7.93 8.54
C LEU A 185 1.75 6.87 7.49
N GLY A 186 2.76 6.34 6.81
CA GLY A 186 2.59 5.25 5.86
C GLY A 186 3.21 3.96 6.38
N HIS A 187 2.47 2.83 6.24
CA HIS A 187 2.98 1.49 6.53
C HIS A 187 3.20 0.69 5.24
N GLY A 188 4.31 -0.04 5.14
CA GLY A 188 4.61 -0.85 3.97
C GLY A 188 4.62 -0.03 2.67
N THR A 189 3.83 -0.41 1.68
CA THR A 189 3.66 0.35 0.44
C THR A 189 2.85 1.64 0.63
N GLY A 190 2.08 1.77 1.71
CA GLY A 190 1.45 3.03 2.10
C GLY A 190 2.47 4.13 2.40
N ALA A 191 3.67 3.75 2.86
CA ALA A 191 4.79 4.68 3.02
C ALA A 191 5.23 5.29 1.68
N TYR A 192 5.28 4.49 0.61
CA TYR A 192 5.56 4.98 -0.74
C TYR A 192 4.51 6.00 -1.19
N TRP A 193 3.22 5.68 -1.06
CA TRP A 193 2.15 6.56 -1.50
C TRP A 193 2.11 7.89 -0.73
N ALA A 194 2.30 7.85 0.59
CA ALA A 194 2.39 9.06 1.41
C ALA A 194 3.61 9.92 1.02
N THR A 195 4.76 9.29 0.76
CA THR A 195 5.98 9.97 0.31
C THR A 195 5.80 10.60 -1.07
N ARG A 196 5.25 9.85 -2.02
CA ARG A 196 4.97 10.33 -3.37
C ARG A 196 3.97 11.48 -3.36
N TYR A 197 2.91 11.36 -2.56
CA TYR A 197 1.93 12.43 -2.37
C TYR A 197 2.60 13.73 -1.90
N LEU A 198 3.45 13.68 -0.86
CA LEU A 198 4.14 14.86 -0.37
C LEU A 198 5.13 15.44 -1.37
N ASN A 199 5.77 14.60 -2.17
CA ASN A 199 6.70 15.04 -3.22
C ASN A 199 5.97 15.79 -4.34
N GLU A 200 4.83 15.29 -4.79
CA GLU A 200 4.07 15.85 -5.91
C GLU A 200 3.15 17.02 -5.51
N LYS A 201 2.44 16.88 -4.38
CA LYS A 201 1.40 17.86 -3.96
C LYS A 201 1.93 18.96 -3.03
N GLN A 202 2.96 18.68 -2.25
CA GLN A 202 3.59 19.60 -1.29
C GLN A 202 2.58 20.39 -0.43
N PRO A 203 1.61 19.73 0.23
CA PRO A 203 0.59 20.40 1.01
C PRO A 203 1.21 21.10 2.21
N LYS A 204 1.00 22.40 2.35
CA LYS A 204 1.58 23.22 3.43
C LYS A 204 1.10 22.78 4.82
N GLN A 205 -0.05 22.12 4.90
CA GLN A 205 -0.67 21.65 6.14
C GLN A 205 0.07 20.45 6.75
N VAL A 206 0.81 19.69 5.96
CA VAL A 206 1.54 18.50 6.39
C VAL A 206 3.03 18.83 6.48
N GLN A 207 3.56 18.81 7.69
CA GLN A 207 4.97 19.12 7.94
C GLN A 207 5.78 17.93 8.45
N LYS A 208 5.12 16.83 8.76
CA LYS A 208 5.74 15.61 9.32
C LYS A 208 5.27 14.36 8.58
N LEU A 209 6.23 13.46 8.33
CA LEU A 209 5.98 12.15 7.72
C LEU A 209 6.62 11.05 8.57
N ILE A 210 5.87 10.00 8.83
CA ILE A 210 6.38 8.78 9.49
C ILE A 210 6.28 7.63 8.49
N LEU A 211 7.39 6.96 8.28
CA LEU A 211 7.49 5.74 7.49
C LEU A 211 7.66 4.56 8.44
N VAL A 212 6.83 3.53 8.30
CA VAL A 212 6.95 2.30 9.07
C VAL A 212 7.09 1.13 8.10
N ALA A 213 8.20 0.41 8.20
CA ALA A 213 8.50 -0.73 7.32
C ALA A 213 8.36 -0.38 5.83
N ALA A 214 8.86 0.77 5.42
CA ALA A 214 8.67 1.36 4.10
C ALA A 214 9.10 0.45 2.95
N GLN A 215 8.21 0.33 1.96
CA GLN A 215 8.40 -0.46 0.73
C GLN A 215 7.86 0.31 -0.46
N SER A 216 8.52 0.18 -1.62
CA SER A 216 7.92 0.59 -2.90
C SER A 216 7.05 -0.52 -3.47
N PRO A 217 5.97 -0.22 -4.19
CA PRO A 217 5.32 -1.18 -5.05
C PRO A 217 6.32 -1.77 -6.05
N ALA A 218 6.04 -2.98 -6.56
CA ALA A 218 6.93 -3.64 -7.50
C ALA A 218 7.10 -2.82 -8.81
N GLN A 219 8.32 -2.74 -9.31
CA GLN A 219 8.65 -2.13 -10.60
C GLN A 219 8.26 -0.65 -10.75
N VAL A 220 8.12 0.08 -9.64
CA VAL A 220 7.79 1.50 -9.66
C VAL A 220 9.06 2.34 -9.55
N GLU A 221 9.17 3.34 -10.43
CA GLU A 221 10.22 4.35 -10.43
C GLU A 221 9.60 5.77 -10.40
N PRO A 222 10.19 6.73 -9.68
CA PRO A 222 11.29 6.54 -8.71
C PRO A 222 10.83 5.82 -7.44
N ASP A 223 11.72 5.02 -6.85
CA ASP A 223 11.39 4.29 -5.63
C ASP A 223 11.45 5.18 -4.37
N ILE A 224 10.96 4.66 -3.24
CA ILE A 224 10.92 5.40 -1.97
C ILE A 224 12.32 5.77 -1.46
N ASN A 225 13.37 5.02 -1.84
CA ASN A 225 14.73 5.31 -1.41
C ASN A 225 15.30 6.58 -2.06
N VAL A 226 14.70 7.00 -3.17
CA VAL A 226 14.99 8.27 -3.85
C VAL A 226 14.05 9.38 -3.37
N LEU A 227 12.75 9.09 -3.29
CA LEU A 227 11.73 10.09 -2.97
C LEU A 227 11.81 10.59 -1.52
N ALA A 228 11.93 9.68 -0.54
CA ALA A 228 11.87 10.05 0.87
C ALA A 228 13.01 10.99 1.30
N PRO A 229 14.29 10.75 0.94
CA PRO A 229 15.38 11.67 1.29
C PRO A 229 15.26 13.07 0.65
N ALA A 230 14.52 13.20 -0.45
CA ALA A 230 14.34 14.47 -1.15
C ALA A 230 13.32 15.40 -0.49
N LEU A 231 12.47 14.88 0.41
CA LEU A 231 11.43 15.68 1.07
C LEU A 231 12.02 16.72 2.02
N SER A 232 11.35 17.87 2.09
CA SER A 232 11.69 18.96 3.03
C SER A 232 10.97 18.87 4.38
N VAL A 233 9.96 17.99 4.50
CA VAL A 233 9.23 17.78 5.75
C VAL A 233 10.08 17.04 6.78
N GLU A 234 9.77 17.19 8.07
CA GLU A 234 10.37 16.35 9.10
C GLU A 234 9.97 14.89 8.88
N LEU A 235 10.94 13.98 8.83
CA LEU A 235 10.72 12.59 8.49
C LEU A 235 11.29 11.67 9.55
N LEU A 236 10.48 10.70 9.99
CA LEU A 236 10.88 9.56 10.81
C LEU A 236 10.76 8.27 9.99
N ASP A 237 11.86 7.58 9.76
CA ASP A 237 11.91 6.29 9.08
C ASP A 237 12.15 5.16 10.10
N VAL A 238 11.12 4.34 10.32
CA VAL A 238 11.14 3.23 11.25
C VAL A 238 11.25 1.91 10.49
N PHE A 239 12.27 1.12 10.79
CA PHE A 239 12.50 -0.17 10.14
C PHE A 239 12.84 -1.26 11.14
N TYR A 240 12.71 -2.54 10.75
CA TYR A 240 13.08 -3.69 11.58
C TYR A 240 14.48 -4.19 11.21
N LYS A 241 15.38 -4.20 12.22
CA LYS A 241 16.82 -4.50 12.04
C LYS A 241 17.10 -5.95 11.63
N ASP A 242 16.27 -6.88 12.05
CA ASP A 242 16.37 -8.31 11.74
C ASP A 242 15.86 -8.69 10.34
N LYS A 243 15.29 -7.73 9.59
CA LYS A 243 14.86 -7.90 8.20
C LYS A 243 15.94 -7.38 7.24
N PRO A 244 16.79 -8.25 6.63
CA PRO A 244 17.97 -7.80 5.88
C PRO A 244 17.65 -6.84 4.72
N LEU A 245 16.60 -7.12 3.94
CA LEU A 245 16.21 -6.27 2.81
C LEU A 245 15.72 -4.90 3.29
N MET A 246 14.93 -4.87 4.34
CA MET A 246 14.41 -3.64 4.92
C MET A 246 15.55 -2.80 5.52
N ARG A 247 16.48 -3.41 6.22
CA ARG A 247 17.69 -2.75 6.75
C ARG A 247 18.54 -2.18 5.62
N LYS A 248 18.75 -2.92 4.53
CA LYS A 248 19.50 -2.43 3.36
C LYS A 248 18.83 -1.20 2.75
N ALA A 249 17.52 -1.25 2.52
CA ALA A 249 16.76 -0.12 1.98
C ALA A 249 16.79 1.10 2.93
N ALA A 250 16.65 0.88 4.24
CA ALA A 250 16.76 1.93 5.24
C ALA A 250 18.14 2.62 5.22
N LEU A 251 19.22 1.86 5.10
CA LEU A 251 20.58 2.42 4.96
C LEU A 251 20.74 3.21 3.67
N GLN A 252 20.14 2.78 2.56
CA GLN A 252 20.15 3.54 1.30
C GLN A 252 19.48 4.91 1.48
N ARG A 253 18.32 4.98 2.13
CA ARG A 253 17.61 6.23 2.43
C ARG A 253 18.45 7.14 3.33
N LEU A 254 19.07 6.59 4.38
CA LEU A 254 19.94 7.35 5.28
C LEU A 254 21.15 7.94 4.55
N HIS A 255 21.81 7.14 3.72
CA HIS A 255 22.95 7.64 2.95
C HIS A 255 22.55 8.71 1.93
N ALA A 256 21.39 8.55 1.29
CA ALA A 256 20.86 9.53 0.37
C ALA A 256 20.54 10.86 1.09
N SER A 257 19.91 10.81 2.28
CA SER A 257 19.61 12.01 3.06
C SER A 257 20.85 12.77 3.50
N LYS A 258 21.89 12.04 3.90
CA LYS A 258 23.22 12.63 4.26
C LYS A 258 23.90 13.31 3.07
N ARG A 259 23.80 12.73 1.86
CA ARG A 259 24.33 13.35 0.65
C ARG A 259 23.62 14.67 0.28
N MET A 260 22.35 14.78 0.67
CA MET A 260 21.54 15.97 0.45
C MET A 260 21.62 17.00 1.58
N ASP A 261 22.46 16.72 2.59
CA ASP A 261 22.60 17.54 3.81
C ASP A 261 21.25 17.80 4.51
N ARG A 262 20.41 16.75 4.61
CA ARG A 262 19.10 16.85 5.21
C ARG A 262 19.14 16.55 6.71
N SER A 263 18.95 17.60 7.51
CA SER A 263 18.86 17.50 8.98
C SER A 263 17.47 17.05 9.47
N ASN A 264 16.47 17.08 8.59
CA ASN A 264 15.08 16.71 8.90
C ASN A 264 14.79 15.20 8.79
N PHE A 265 15.78 14.38 8.42
CA PHE A 265 15.64 12.94 8.26
C PHE A 265 16.13 12.20 9.52
N ASN A 266 15.19 11.57 10.24
CA ASN A 266 15.47 10.77 11.41
C ASN A 266 15.19 9.30 11.12
N GLN A 267 16.03 8.39 11.62
CA GLN A 267 15.86 6.97 11.40
C GLN A 267 15.97 6.17 12.69
N VAL A 268 15.09 5.19 12.87
CA VAL A 268 15.05 4.32 14.05
C VAL A 268 14.91 2.85 13.62
N GLY A 269 15.85 2.01 14.04
CA GLY A 269 15.75 0.57 13.90
C GLY A 269 15.10 -0.06 15.12
N LEU A 270 14.07 -0.87 14.90
CA LEU A 270 13.39 -1.67 15.91
C LEU A 270 13.86 -3.12 15.87
N ASP A 271 13.72 -3.80 16.99
CA ASP A 271 13.95 -5.24 17.08
C ASP A 271 12.59 -5.97 16.96
N THR A 272 12.55 -7.04 16.18
CA THR A 272 11.40 -7.93 16.18
C THR A 272 11.40 -8.73 17.48
N ILE A 273 10.27 -8.77 18.18
CA ILE A 273 10.14 -9.51 19.43
C ILE A 273 9.36 -10.78 19.16
N ALA A 274 10.06 -11.88 18.90
CA ALA A 274 9.46 -13.15 18.56
C ALA A 274 8.49 -13.61 19.67
N GLY A 275 7.26 -14.00 19.24
CA GLY A 275 6.23 -14.49 20.15
C GLY A 275 5.53 -13.43 21.01
N ASN A 276 5.98 -12.17 21.00
CA ASN A 276 5.35 -11.10 21.79
C ASN A 276 5.00 -9.89 20.90
N ARG A 277 3.89 -10.01 20.20
CA ARG A 277 3.38 -8.97 19.29
C ARG A 277 3.05 -7.67 20.01
N GLU A 278 2.52 -7.76 21.22
CA GLU A 278 2.14 -6.58 22.01
C GLU A 278 3.36 -5.74 22.39
N ALA A 279 4.45 -6.36 22.81
CA ALA A 279 5.70 -5.68 23.12
C ALA A 279 6.31 -5.01 21.87
N GLU A 280 6.20 -5.65 20.71
CA GLU A 280 6.65 -5.09 19.44
C GLU A 280 5.83 -3.85 19.05
N GLN A 281 4.51 -3.91 19.19
CA GLN A 281 3.61 -2.77 18.94
C GLN A 281 3.87 -1.62 19.92
N GLU A 282 4.09 -1.94 21.20
CA GLU A 282 4.40 -0.93 22.22
C GLU A 282 5.76 -0.26 21.96
N GLN A 283 6.75 -1.01 21.49
CA GLN A 283 8.06 -0.46 21.09
C GLN A 283 7.89 0.56 19.95
N LEU A 284 7.11 0.21 18.91
CA LEU A 284 6.80 1.09 17.79
C LEU A 284 6.09 2.36 18.26
N LEU A 285 5.01 2.22 19.02
CA LEU A 285 4.26 3.35 19.55
C LEU A 285 5.13 4.29 20.38
N ARG A 286 5.97 3.76 21.25
CA ARG A 286 6.87 4.55 22.10
C ARG A 286 7.83 5.40 21.26
N ARG A 287 8.37 4.86 20.17
CA ARG A 287 9.26 5.59 19.27
C ARG A 287 8.53 6.69 18.52
N ILE A 288 7.35 6.39 17.98
CA ILE A 288 6.51 7.38 17.30
C ILE A 288 6.10 8.48 18.24
N ARG A 289 5.59 8.15 19.44
CA ARG A 289 5.18 9.13 20.46
C ARG A 289 6.34 10.02 20.89
N GLY A 290 7.52 9.44 21.12
CA GLY A 290 8.70 10.20 21.52
C GLY A 290 9.13 11.21 20.45
N TRP A 291 9.01 10.85 19.18
CA TRP A 291 9.34 11.75 18.07
C TRP A 291 8.27 12.82 17.81
N LEU A 292 6.99 12.48 18.02
CA LEU A 292 5.87 13.42 17.89
C LEU A 292 5.80 14.43 19.03
N SER A 293 6.32 14.10 20.22
CA SER A 293 6.33 15.00 21.38
C SER A 293 7.17 16.23 21.10
N PRO A 294 6.74 17.43 21.53
CA PRO A 294 7.57 18.62 21.43
C PRO A 294 8.91 18.38 22.12
N GLN A 295 10.02 18.66 21.44
CA GLN A 295 11.32 18.66 22.10
C GLN A 295 11.33 19.79 23.14
N PRO A 296 11.74 19.54 24.38
CA PRO A 296 11.96 20.63 25.31
C PRO A 296 13.02 21.57 24.73
N VAL A 297 12.68 22.83 24.61
CA VAL A 297 13.57 23.91 24.18
C VAL A 297 14.62 24.13 25.27
#